data_bfc8548b04569e5b52209681964ddff6
#
_entry.id   bfc8548b04569e5b52209681964ddff6
#
_cell.length_a   1.000
_cell.length_b   1.000
_cell.length_c   1.000
_cell.angle_alpha   90.00
_cell.angle_beta   90.00
_cell.angle_gamma   90.00
#
_symmetry.space_group_name_H-M   'P 1'
#
loop_
_entity.id
_entity.type
_entity.pdbx_description
1 polymer ?
#
loop_
_entity_poly.entity_id
_entity_poly.type
_entity_poly.pdbx_seq_one_letter_code
_entity_poly.pdbx_strand_id
1 'polypeptide(L)'
;MKNESRKILGLANLKVSCTCVRVPVYRAHSISINAEFKSGVNLPDAREALQQFKGLDFVDNPPKNLYPMPIHCSEVENCQVGRLRVDHALDLSLIHI
;
A
#
# COMPACT_ATOMS: atom_id res chain seq x y z
N MET A 1 -8.95 0.24 17.20
CA MET A 1 -8.87 1.16 16.04
C MET A 1 -10.22 1.50 15.40
N LYS A 2 -11.05 0.53 15.03
CA LYS A 2 -12.38 0.82 14.45
C LYS A 2 -13.24 1.77 15.32
N ASN A 3 -13.34 1.48 16.60
CA ASN A 3 -14.09 2.32 17.54
C ASN A 3 -13.41 3.65 17.85
N GLU A 4 -12.09 3.66 17.88
CA GLU A 4 -11.29 4.88 18.07
C GLU A 4 -11.46 5.86 16.92
N SER A 5 -11.39 5.38 15.67
CA SER A 5 -11.60 6.21 14.49
C SER A 5 -12.99 6.86 14.50
N ARG A 6 -14.04 6.12 14.88
CA ARG A 6 -15.39 6.64 15.00
C ARG A 6 -15.49 7.71 16.08
N LYS A 7 -14.84 7.49 17.21
CA LYS A 7 -14.85 8.42 18.36
C LYS A 7 -14.10 9.72 18.02
N ILE A 8 -12.91 9.62 17.46
CA ILE A 8 -12.07 10.78 17.11
C ILE A 8 -12.73 11.65 16.04
N LEU A 9 -13.33 11.03 15.02
CA LEU A 9 -13.98 11.74 13.92
C LEU A 9 -15.43 12.14 14.22
N GLY A 10 -16.00 11.69 15.34
CA GLY A 10 -17.41 11.97 15.68
C GLY A 10 -18.43 11.33 14.74
N LEU A 11 -18.05 10.27 14.02
CA LEU A 11 -18.87 9.59 13.01
C LEU A 11 -19.17 8.16 13.44
N ALA A 12 -20.27 7.97 14.17
CA ALA A 12 -20.65 6.67 14.73
C ALA A 12 -20.86 5.56 13.69
N ASN A 13 -21.35 5.92 12.51
CA ASN A 13 -21.66 4.98 11.41
C ASN A 13 -20.58 4.87 10.36
N LEU A 14 -19.40 5.40 10.61
CA LEU A 14 -18.27 5.33 9.68
C LEU A 14 -17.90 3.86 9.42
N LYS A 15 -17.86 3.50 8.14
CA LYS A 15 -17.34 2.18 7.72
C LYS A 15 -15.82 2.22 7.76
N VAL A 16 -15.24 1.43 8.64
CA VAL A 16 -13.80 1.38 8.84
C VAL A 16 -13.32 -0.06 8.71
N SER A 17 -12.35 -0.26 7.85
CA SER A 17 -11.53 -1.46 7.81
C SER A 17 -10.10 -1.05 8.08
N CYS A 18 -9.46 -1.68 9.02
CA CYS A 18 -8.08 -1.39 9.37
C CYS A 18 -7.25 -2.67 9.40
N THR A 19 -6.04 -2.58 8.88
CA THR A 19 -5.02 -3.62 8.99
C THR A 19 -3.88 -3.07 9.82
N CYS A 20 -3.62 -3.72 10.94
CA CYS A 20 -2.55 -3.30 11.86
C CYS A 20 -1.56 -4.44 11.98
N VAL A 21 -0.31 -4.15 11.66
CA VAL A 21 0.79 -5.11 11.79
C VAL A 21 1.90 -4.47 12.58
N ARG A 22 2.41 -5.19 13.57
CA ARG A 22 3.61 -4.80 14.29
C ARG A 22 4.74 -5.72 13.91
N VAL A 23 5.84 -5.16 13.45
CA VAL A 23 7.05 -5.90 13.07
C VAL A 23 8.24 -5.44 13.91
N PRO A 24 9.18 -6.32 14.23
CA PRO A 24 10.32 -6.01 15.09
C PRO A 24 11.40 -5.27 14.29
N VAL A 25 11.13 -4.04 13.92
CA VAL A 25 12.07 -3.17 13.21
C VAL A 25 12.31 -1.89 14.01
N TYR A 26 13.54 -1.39 14.00
CA TYR A 26 13.88 -0.16 14.71
C TYR A 26 13.46 1.09 13.97
N ARG A 27 13.45 1.06 12.66
CA ARG A 27 13.14 2.18 11.78
C ARG A 27 12.28 1.72 10.61
N ALA A 28 11.72 2.67 9.87
CA ALA A 28 10.82 2.53 8.76
C ALA A 28 9.37 2.22 9.16
N HIS A 29 8.48 2.59 8.27
CA HIS A 29 7.05 2.33 8.37
C HIS A 29 6.57 1.55 7.16
N SER A 30 5.58 0.71 7.36
CA SER A 30 4.95 -0.06 6.28
C SER A 30 3.46 0.26 6.25
N ILE A 31 2.92 0.47 5.05
CA ILE A 31 1.53 0.80 4.83
C ILE A 31 0.97 -0.16 3.78
N SER A 32 -0.16 -0.78 4.08
CA SER A 32 -0.95 -1.50 3.09
C SER A 32 -2.04 -0.57 2.56
N ILE A 33 -2.07 -0.37 1.25
CA ILE A 33 -3.00 0.55 0.62
C ILE A 33 -3.91 -0.23 -0.33
N ASN A 34 -5.21 0.00 -0.21
CA ASN A 34 -6.20 -0.40 -1.19
C ASN A 34 -6.78 0.89 -1.81
N ALA A 35 -6.61 1.03 -3.11
CA ALA A 35 -7.05 2.20 -3.84
C ALA A 35 -8.15 1.83 -4.84
N GLU A 36 -9.31 2.45 -4.70
CA GLU A 36 -10.43 2.34 -5.61
C GLU A 36 -10.51 3.58 -6.50
N PHE A 37 -10.65 3.37 -7.80
CA PHE A 37 -10.69 4.44 -8.80
C PHE A 37 -12.07 4.55 -9.43
N LYS A 38 -12.42 5.74 -9.90
CA LYS A 38 -13.69 5.98 -10.61
C LYS A 38 -13.74 5.35 -12.00
N SER A 39 -12.59 5.15 -12.62
CA SER A 39 -12.44 4.51 -13.92
C SER A 39 -11.47 3.35 -13.82
N GLY A 40 -11.61 2.37 -14.73
CA GLY A 40 -10.76 1.18 -14.75
C GLY A 40 -9.28 1.53 -14.83
N VAL A 41 -8.48 0.89 -13.98
CA VAL A 41 -7.03 1.03 -13.97
C VAL A 41 -6.42 -0.28 -14.45
N ASN A 42 -5.56 -0.16 -15.45
CA ASN A 42 -4.81 -1.27 -16.00
C ASN A 42 -3.55 -1.50 -15.15
N LEU A 43 -3.30 -2.74 -14.74
CA LEU A 43 -2.14 -3.09 -13.93
C LEU A 43 -0.79 -2.74 -14.58
N PRO A 44 -0.54 -3.02 -15.88
CA PRO A 44 0.68 -2.59 -16.55
C PRO A 44 0.88 -1.07 -16.54
N ASP A 45 -0.17 -0.30 -16.78
CA ASP A 45 -0.09 1.17 -16.78
C ASP A 45 0.18 1.73 -15.38
N ALA A 46 -0.44 1.17 -14.36
CA ALA A 46 -0.19 1.53 -12.97
C ALA A 46 1.24 1.20 -12.56
N ARG A 47 1.76 0.06 -12.98
CA ARG A 47 3.15 -0.36 -12.73
C ARG A 47 4.13 0.61 -13.38
N GLU A 48 3.91 0.98 -14.63
CA GLU A 48 4.74 1.95 -15.34
C GLU A 48 4.72 3.32 -14.66
N ALA A 49 3.54 3.81 -14.27
CA ALA A 49 3.41 5.07 -13.57
C ALA A 49 4.19 5.10 -12.24
N LEU A 50 4.15 4.01 -11.48
CA LEU A 50 4.91 3.90 -10.23
C LEU A 50 6.42 3.82 -10.47
N GLN A 51 6.87 3.14 -11.53
CA GLN A 51 8.28 3.05 -11.89
C GLN A 51 8.87 4.40 -12.31
N GLN A 52 8.07 5.24 -12.95
CA GLN A 52 8.50 6.56 -13.44
C GLN A 52 8.36 7.67 -12.40
N PHE A 53 7.64 7.42 -11.32
CA PHE A 53 7.40 8.44 -10.31
C PHE A 53 8.68 8.72 -9.50
N LYS A 54 9.08 9.98 -9.49
CA LYS A 54 10.26 10.43 -8.74
C LYS A 54 10.02 10.31 -7.23
N GLY A 55 10.96 9.70 -6.53
CA GLY A 55 10.86 9.46 -5.09
C GLY A 55 10.28 8.11 -4.71
N LEU A 56 9.91 7.27 -5.69
CA LEU A 56 9.51 5.90 -5.48
C LEU A 56 10.51 4.92 -6.10
N ASP A 57 10.81 3.87 -5.36
CA ASP A 57 11.54 2.70 -5.86
C ASP A 57 10.54 1.55 -5.99
N PHE A 58 10.29 1.12 -7.21
CA PHE A 58 9.36 0.03 -7.46
C PHE A 58 10.08 -1.32 -7.32
N VAL A 59 9.78 -2.04 -6.25
CA VAL A 59 10.40 -3.32 -5.88
C VAL A 59 9.33 -4.39 -5.93
N ASP A 60 9.18 -5.04 -7.07
CA ASP A 60 8.13 -6.03 -7.27
C ASP A 60 8.56 -7.10 -8.29
N ASN A 61 9.02 -8.23 -7.80
CA ASN A 61 9.33 -9.39 -8.63
C ASN A 61 8.90 -10.66 -7.89
N PRO A 62 7.61 -11.05 -7.98
CA PRO A 62 7.08 -12.20 -7.26
C PRO A 62 7.82 -13.52 -7.52
N PRO A 63 8.21 -13.86 -8.76
CA PRO A 63 8.96 -15.09 -9.02
C PRO A 63 10.30 -15.17 -8.28
N LYS A 64 10.91 -14.04 -7.97
CA LYS A 64 12.17 -13.94 -7.21
C LYS A 64 11.95 -13.62 -5.73
N ASN A 65 10.71 -13.62 -5.25
CA ASN A 65 10.34 -13.19 -3.90
C ASN A 65 10.90 -11.79 -3.55
N LEU A 66 10.95 -10.91 -4.53
CA LEU A 66 11.43 -9.56 -4.35
C LEU A 66 10.24 -8.62 -4.10
N TYR A 67 10.21 -8.00 -2.94
CA TYR A 67 9.18 -7.07 -2.48
C TYR A 67 9.77 -6.10 -1.46
N PRO A 68 9.10 -4.95 -1.19
CA PRO A 68 9.58 -3.99 -0.20
C PRO A 68 9.67 -4.63 1.19
N MET A 69 10.77 -4.37 1.87
CA MET A 69 10.96 -4.79 3.26
C MET A 69 11.51 -3.65 4.10
N PRO A 70 11.04 -3.49 5.35
CA PRO A 70 11.50 -2.39 6.23
C PRO A 70 13.01 -2.35 6.43
N ILE A 71 13.66 -3.51 6.46
CA ILE A 71 15.13 -3.59 6.61
C ILE A 71 15.88 -2.91 5.47
N HIS A 72 15.31 -2.88 4.26
CA HIS A 72 15.92 -2.23 3.09
C HIS A 72 15.48 -0.77 2.93
N CYS A 73 14.45 -0.33 3.66
CA CYS A 73 13.94 1.03 3.61
C CYS A 73 14.55 1.93 4.70
N SER A 74 15.32 1.37 5.61
CA SER A 74 15.98 2.13 6.67
C SER A 74 17.06 3.02 6.08
N GLU A 75 17.02 4.32 6.38
CA GLU A 75 18.01 5.31 5.93
C GLU A 75 18.06 5.55 4.40
N VAL A 76 16.99 5.22 3.68
CA VAL A 76 16.82 5.50 2.25
C VAL A 76 15.80 6.63 2.08
N GLU A 77 16.11 7.59 1.20
CA GLU A 77 15.24 8.74 0.97
C GLU A 77 13.95 8.38 0.21
N ASN A 78 14.03 7.41 -0.69
CA ASN A 78 12.89 6.99 -1.51
C ASN A 78 11.98 6.00 -0.76
N CYS A 79 10.68 6.11 -1.01
CA CYS A 79 9.73 5.10 -0.56
C CYS A 79 9.78 3.88 -1.48
N GLN A 80 9.84 2.69 -0.91
CA GLN A 80 9.71 1.45 -1.68
C GLN A 80 8.25 1.05 -1.81
N VAL A 81 7.84 0.72 -3.01
CA VAL A 81 6.48 0.26 -3.35
C VAL A 81 6.57 -1.07 -4.10
N GLY A 82 5.69 -1.98 -3.78
CA GLY A 82 5.65 -3.27 -4.48
C GLY A 82 4.39 -4.06 -4.17
N ARG A 83 4.35 -5.28 -4.66
CA ARG A 83 3.21 -6.19 -4.54
C ARG A 83 1.91 -5.60 -5.11
N LEU A 84 2.05 -4.84 -6.18
CA LEU A 84 0.92 -4.27 -6.90
C LEU A 84 0.08 -5.39 -7.53
N ARG A 85 -1.20 -5.40 -7.23
CA ARG A 85 -2.14 -6.40 -7.73
C ARG A 85 -3.54 -5.86 -7.79
N VAL A 86 -4.36 -6.45 -8.64
CA VAL A 86 -5.79 -6.12 -8.73
C VAL A 86 -6.52 -6.71 -7.52
N ASP A 87 -7.40 -5.91 -6.92
CA ASP A 87 -8.34 -6.41 -5.92
C ASP A 87 -9.56 -7.01 -6.64
N HIS A 88 -9.69 -8.32 -6.57
CA HIS A 88 -10.80 -9.05 -7.19
C HIS A 88 -12.11 -8.96 -6.38
N ALA A 89 -12.06 -8.38 -5.19
CA ALA A 89 -13.25 -8.18 -4.37
C ALA A 89 -14.01 -6.90 -4.73
N LEU A 90 -13.35 -5.97 -5.39
CA LEU A 90 -13.91 -4.69 -5.83
C LEU A 90 -13.56 -4.45 -7.30
N ASP A 91 -14.52 -3.98 -8.06
CA ASP A 91 -14.27 -3.50 -9.41
C ASP A 91 -13.43 -2.20 -9.34
N LEU A 92 -12.48 -2.03 -10.25
CA LEU A 92 -11.67 -0.81 -10.37
C LEU A 92 -10.70 -0.54 -9.20
N SER A 93 -10.30 -1.54 -8.46
CA SER A 93 -9.44 -1.41 -7.30
C SER A 93 -8.06 -2.04 -7.50
N LEU A 94 -7.04 -1.43 -6.89
CA LEU A 94 -5.67 -1.94 -6.83
C LEU A 94 -5.22 -2.05 -5.38
N ILE A 95 -4.47 -3.09 -5.07
CA ILE A 95 -3.82 -3.26 -3.78
C ILE A 95 -2.30 -3.20 -3.96
N HIS A 96 -1.63 -2.49 -3.07
CA HIS A 96 -0.18 -2.51 -2.95
C HIS A 96 0.26 -2.39 -1.49
N ILE A 97 1.41 -2.88 -1.20
CA ILE A 97 1.99 -2.87 0.13
C ILE A 97 3.42 -2.32 0.05
#